data_9c713a5810acad7ca3669e7d8b59a554
#
_entry.id   9c713a5810acad7ca3669e7d8b59a554
#
_cell.length_a   1.000
_cell.length_b   1.000
_cell.length_c   1.000
_cell.angle_alpha   90.00
_cell.angle_beta   90.00
_cell.angle_gamma   90.00
#
_symmetry.space_group_name_H-M   'P 1'
#
loop_
_entity.id
_entity.type
_entity.pdbx_description
1 polymer ?
#
loop_
_entity_poly.entity_id
_entity_poly.type
_entity_poly.pdbx_seq_one_letter_code
_entity_poly.pdbx_strand_id
1 'polypeptide(L)'
;TISGISRRNTGRLRHTITWVEIALLVFISLAIGILHFSRVTPADKAEIQLEAGLEQLYYLQATHFRRHGTYFHPDDDAYRDYLPWVELYRWEARVEAEGFRVVVHADLDDDGASGSWGIDSAAPIVRRIIAD
;
A
#
# COMPACT_ATOMS: atom_id res chain seq x y z
N THR A 1 -21.20 4.70 -70.12
CA THR A 1 -21.26 3.75 -69.00
C THR A 1 -20.14 4.02 -68.05
N ILE A 2 -20.44 4.84 -67.03
CA ILE A 2 -19.51 5.11 -65.94
C ILE A 2 -19.99 4.31 -64.74
N SER A 3 -19.43 3.13 -64.54
CA SER A 3 -19.65 2.35 -63.36
C SER A 3 -18.30 1.71 -62.96
N GLY A 4 -17.60 2.40 -62.12
CA GLY A 4 -16.31 1.95 -61.67
C GLY A 4 -15.77 2.85 -60.56
N ILE A 5 -16.63 3.33 -59.67
CA ILE A 5 -16.12 4.07 -58.49
C ILE A 5 -15.98 3.11 -57.31
N SER A 6 -14.83 2.62 -57.26
CA SER A 6 -13.96 2.38 -56.10
C SER A 6 -14.68 2.36 -54.74
N ARG A 7 -15.24 1.21 -54.36
CA ARG A 7 -15.63 0.86 -53.00
C ARG A 7 -14.48 0.29 -52.16
N ARG A 8 -13.20 0.49 -52.55
CA ARG A 8 -12.07 -0.21 -51.90
C ARG A 8 -11.34 0.60 -50.83
N ASN A 9 -11.71 1.85 -50.58
CA ASN A 9 -10.93 2.67 -49.63
C ASN A 9 -11.57 2.89 -48.27
N THR A 10 -12.83 2.54 -48.06
CA THR A 10 -13.48 2.79 -46.76
C THR A 10 -13.11 1.79 -45.67
N GLY A 11 -12.69 0.59 -46.03
CA GLY A 11 -12.29 -0.42 -45.05
C GLY A 11 -10.94 -0.15 -44.41
N ARG A 12 -9.98 0.39 -45.15
CA ARG A 12 -8.65 0.71 -44.63
C ARG A 12 -8.65 1.95 -43.72
N LEU A 13 -9.49 2.94 -44.06
CA LEU A 13 -9.65 4.13 -43.24
C LEU A 13 -10.32 3.83 -41.90
N ARG A 14 -11.31 2.95 -41.88
CA ARG A 14 -11.95 2.52 -40.63
C ARG A 14 -10.96 1.77 -39.70
N HIS A 15 -10.11 0.90 -40.26
CA HIS A 15 -9.12 0.18 -39.49
C HIS A 15 -8.02 1.10 -38.92
N THR A 16 -7.57 2.07 -39.70
CA THR A 16 -6.56 3.05 -39.26
C THR A 16 -7.10 3.98 -38.16
N ILE A 17 -8.36 4.42 -38.31
CA ILE A 17 -9.03 5.24 -37.29
C ILE A 17 -9.17 4.45 -35.97
N THR A 18 -9.59 3.19 -36.04
CA THR A 18 -9.76 2.35 -34.85
C THR A 18 -8.44 2.13 -34.11
N TRP A 19 -7.32 1.92 -34.81
CA TRP A 19 -6.02 1.79 -34.20
C TRP A 19 -5.51 3.09 -33.55
N VAL A 20 -5.77 4.22 -34.15
CA VAL A 20 -5.46 5.54 -33.59
C VAL A 20 -6.28 5.82 -32.35
N GLU A 21 -7.56 5.46 -32.34
CA GLU A 21 -8.43 5.60 -31.17
C GLU A 21 -7.93 4.72 -30.02
N ILE A 22 -7.58 3.47 -30.27
CA ILE A 22 -7.04 2.55 -29.26
C ILE A 22 -5.71 3.08 -28.70
N ALA A 23 -4.81 3.52 -29.57
CA ALA A 23 -3.54 4.11 -29.17
C ALA A 23 -3.72 5.36 -28.30
N LEU A 24 -4.68 6.21 -28.64
CA LEU A 24 -5.02 7.41 -27.89
C LEU A 24 -5.59 7.07 -26.51
N LEU A 25 -6.50 6.09 -26.43
CA LEU A 25 -7.08 5.63 -25.16
C LEU A 25 -6.00 5.03 -24.24
N VAL A 26 -5.09 4.21 -24.78
CA VAL A 26 -3.97 3.65 -24.03
C VAL A 26 -3.05 4.77 -23.52
N PHE A 27 -2.74 5.75 -24.36
CA PHE A 27 -1.90 6.88 -23.98
C PHE A 27 -2.54 7.73 -22.87
N ILE A 28 -3.84 8.04 -22.98
CA ILE A 28 -4.58 8.77 -21.95
C ILE A 28 -4.62 7.98 -20.65
N SER A 29 -4.87 6.69 -20.71
CA SER A 29 -4.91 5.82 -19.52
C SER A 29 -3.54 5.76 -18.81
N LEU A 30 -2.46 5.66 -19.57
CA LEU A 30 -1.09 5.71 -19.04
C LEU A 30 -0.78 7.08 -18.43
N ALA A 31 -1.16 8.17 -19.09
CA ALA A 31 -0.95 9.52 -18.57
C ALA A 31 -1.71 9.75 -17.26
N ILE A 32 -2.96 9.30 -17.17
CA ILE A 32 -3.76 9.37 -15.94
C ILE A 32 -3.11 8.53 -14.84
N GLY A 33 -2.64 7.33 -15.14
CA GLY A 33 -1.94 6.46 -14.21
C GLY A 33 -0.67 7.12 -13.65
N ILE A 34 0.17 7.69 -14.51
CA ILE A 34 1.40 8.39 -14.12
C ILE A 34 1.08 9.62 -13.27
N LEU A 35 0.10 10.44 -13.65
CA LEU A 35 -0.32 11.60 -12.89
C LEU A 35 -0.92 11.22 -11.53
N HIS A 36 -1.64 10.14 -11.47
CA HIS A 36 -2.18 9.62 -10.20
C HIS A 36 -1.07 9.15 -9.26
N PHE A 37 -0.09 8.39 -9.77
CA PHE A 37 1.08 7.94 -9.01
C PHE A 37 1.99 9.07 -8.55
N SER A 38 2.12 10.15 -9.33
CA SER A 38 2.96 11.30 -8.97
C SER A 38 2.36 12.17 -7.86
N ARG A 39 1.08 11.97 -7.51
CA ARG A 39 0.41 12.68 -6.41
C ARG A 39 0.63 12.05 -5.04
N VAL A 40 1.20 10.84 -4.99
CA VAL A 40 1.53 10.18 -3.72
C VAL A 40 2.77 10.85 -3.15
N THR A 41 2.61 11.53 -2.02
CA THR A 41 3.71 12.19 -1.32
C THR A 41 4.64 11.18 -0.65
N PRO A 42 5.90 11.54 -0.31
CA PRO A 42 6.76 10.68 0.51
C PRO A 42 6.14 10.30 1.85
N ALA A 43 5.37 11.21 2.47
CA ALA A 43 4.63 10.96 3.70
C ALA A 43 3.57 9.88 3.52
N ASP A 44 2.78 9.94 2.44
CA ASP A 44 1.77 8.92 2.12
C ASP A 44 2.41 7.54 1.91
N LYS A 45 3.56 7.49 1.23
CA LYS A 45 4.31 6.22 1.05
C LYS A 45 4.79 5.66 2.38
N ALA A 46 5.31 6.51 3.26
CA ALA A 46 5.77 6.11 4.58
C ALA A 46 4.62 5.60 5.45
N GLU A 47 3.45 6.24 5.39
CA GLU A 47 2.24 5.78 6.09
C GLU A 47 1.78 4.41 5.59
N ILE A 48 1.70 4.21 4.29
CA ILE A 48 1.34 2.92 3.68
C ILE A 48 2.33 1.82 4.10
N GLN A 49 3.62 2.11 4.11
CA GLN A 49 4.64 1.16 4.54
C GLN A 49 4.54 0.83 6.04
N LEU A 50 4.26 1.82 6.88
CA LEU A 50 4.06 1.62 8.30
C LEU A 50 2.82 0.77 8.59
N GLU A 51 1.70 1.08 7.95
CA GLU A 51 0.47 0.30 8.07
C GLU A 51 0.66 -1.14 7.60
N ALA A 52 1.31 -1.35 6.47
CA ALA A 52 1.65 -2.68 5.96
C ALA A 52 2.57 -3.44 6.92
N GLY A 53 3.54 -2.76 7.53
CA GLY A 53 4.44 -3.34 8.54
C GLY A 53 3.72 -3.77 9.82
N LEU A 54 2.77 -2.98 10.30
CA LEU A 54 1.95 -3.33 11.46
C LEU A 54 0.97 -4.47 11.15
N GLU A 55 0.39 -4.49 9.96
CA GLU A 55 -0.45 -5.59 9.51
C GLU A 55 0.36 -6.89 9.40
N GLN A 56 1.58 -6.83 8.92
CA GLN A 56 2.51 -7.97 8.91
C GLN A 56 2.80 -8.47 10.32
N LEU A 57 2.97 -7.59 11.29
CA LEU A 57 3.11 -7.97 12.70
C LEU A 57 1.94 -8.82 13.17
N TYR A 58 0.72 -8.44 12.82
CA TYR A 58 -0.48 -9.21 13.18
C TYR A 58 -0.39 -10.65 12.68
N TYR A 59 -0.05 -10.86 11.42
CA TYR A 59 0.06 -12.20 10.83
C TYR A 59 1.22 -13.01 11.40
N LEU A 60 2.35 -12.38 11.69
CA LEU A 60 3.48 -13.02 12.37
C LEU A 60 3.09 -13.45 13.79
N GLN A 61 2.39 -12.59 14.53
CA GLN A 61 1.87 -12.91 15.85
C GLN A 61 0.88 -14.07 15.83
N ALA A 62 -0.05 -14.06 14.87
CA ALA A 62 -1.02 -15.15 14.71
C ALA A 62 -0.33 -16.50 14.42
N THR A 63 0.70 -16.48 13.59
CA THR A 63 1.50 -17.68 13.28
C THR A 63 2.30 -18.15 14.48
N HIS A 64 2.93 -17.24 15.20
CA HIS A 64 3.67 -17.56 16.41
C HIS A 64 2.78 -18.14 17.49
N PHE A 65 1.62 -17.55 17.70
CA PHE A 65 0.64 -18.05 18.67
C PHE A 65 0.14 -19.46 18.34
N ARG A 66 -0.11 -19.76 17.07
CA ARG A 66 -0.51 -21.11 16.64
C ARG A 66 0.57 -22.16 16.91
N ARG A 67 1.84 -21.79 16.83
CA ARG A 67 2.97 -22.71 17.04
C ARG A 67 3.37 -22.85 18.50
N HIS A 68 3.33 -21.76 19.26
CA HIS A 68 3.90 -21.69 20.60
C HIS A 68 2.89 -21.43 21.71
N GLY A 69 1.63 -21.05 21.35
CA GLY A 69 0.61 -20.70 22.32
C GLY A 69 0.80 -19.37 23.04
N THR A 70 1.77 -18.58 22.59
CA THR A 70 2.11 -17.28 23.15
C THR A 70 2.33 -16.25 22.04
N TYR A 71 2.20 -14.98 22.38
CA TYR A 71 2.62 -13.87 21.51
C TYR A 71 4.07 -13.51 21.79
N PHE A 72 4.76 -12.94 20.79
CA PHE A 72 6.13 -12.47 20.93
C PHE A 72 6.18 -10.94 21.10
N HIS A 73 7.25 -10.46 21.73
CA HIS A 73 7.52 -9.03 21.82
C HIS A 73 8.22 -8.54 20.55
N PRO A 74 7.88 -7.35 20.01
CA PRO A 74 8.51 -6.82 18.77
C PRO A 74 10.02 -6.66 18.84
N ASP A 75 10.62 -6.60 20.04
CA ASP A 75 12.07 -6.60 20.24
C ASP A 75 12.74 -7.96 20.01
N ASP A 76 11.99 -9.03 19.84
CA ASP A 76 12.55 -10.35 19.63
C ASP A 76 13.43 -10.38 18.38
N ASP A 77 14.69 -10.74 18.55
CA ASP A 77 15.69 -10.80 17.49
C ASP A 77 15.27 -11.74 16.33
N ALA A 78 14.49 -12.76 16.63
CA ALA A 78 13.99 -13.69 15.62
C ALA A 78 13.07 -13.03 14.58
N TYR A 79 12.46 -11.91 14.90
CA TYR A 79 11.51 -11.21 14.04
C TYR A 79 12.00 -9.84 13.56
N ARG A 80 13.16 -9.39 13.99
CA ARG A 80 13.71 -8.06 13.70
C ARG A 80 13.78 -7.76 12.20
N ASP A 81 14.20 -8.71 11.39
CA ASP A 81 14.32 -8.54 9.93
C ASP A 81 12.97 -8.39 9.22
N TYR A 82 11.89 -8.83 9.86
CA TYR A 82 10.52 -8.74 9.33
C TYR A 82 9.78 -7.49 9.79
N LEU A 83 10.33 -6.75 10.74
CA LEU A 83 9.71 -5.59 11.39
C LEU A 83 10.64 -4.36 11.31
N PRO A 84 10.87 -3.78 10.12
CA PRO A 84 11.80 -2.67 9.95
C PRO A 84 11.38 -1.42 10.74
N TRP A 85 10.10 -1.21 11.00
CA TRP A 85 9.59 -0.09 11.79
C TRP A 85 10.07 -0.08 13.25
N VAL A 86 10.47 -1.23 13.80
CA VAL A 86 11.00 -1.35 15.16
C VAL A 86 12.24 -0.49 15.36
N GLU A 87 13.10 -0.39 14.36
CA GLU A 87 14.33 0.42 14.40
C GLU A 87 14.12 1.86 13.90
N LEU A 88 13.10 2.08 13.07
CA LEU A 88 12.86 3.38 12.42
C LEU A 88 12.06 4.34 13.29
N TYR A 89 11.14 3.83 14.11
CA TYR A 89 10.20 4.65 14.85
C TYR A 89 10.20 4.32 16.33
N ARG A 90 9.69 5.26 17.14
CA ARG A 90 9.38 5.02 18.54
C ARG A 90 8.08 4.24 18.64
N TRP A 91 8.03 3.24 19.50
CA TRP A 91 6.86 2.40 19.66
C TRP A 91 6.73 1.88 21.09
N GLU A 92 5.52 1.46 21.44
CA GLU A 92 5.16 0.84 22.70
C GLU A 92 4.41 -0.45 22.42
N ALA A 93 4.71 -1.49 23.16
CA ALA A 93 4.04 -2.78 23.03
C ALA A 93 3.60 -3.30 24.38
N ARG A 94 2.40 -3.84 24.41
CA ARG A 94 1.88 -4.65 25.50
C ARG A 94 1.62 -6.04 24.98
N VAL A 95 2.32 -7.03 25.52
CA VAL A 95 2.19 -8.43 25.16
C VAL A 95 1.77 -9.22 26.38
N GLU A 96 0.62 -9.84 26.33
CA GLU A 96 0.00 -10.61 27.40
C GLU A 96 -0.35 -12.02 26.89
N ALA A 97 -0.71 -12.92 27.78
CA ALA A 97 -1.11 -14.27 27.42
C ALA A 97 -2.34 -14.29 26.48
N GLU A 98 -3.24 -13.34 26.63
CA GLU A 98 -4.51 -13.27 25.90
C GLU A 98 -4.49 -12.39 24.66
N GLY A 99 -3.45 -11.59 24.49
CA GLY A 99 -3.38 -10.68 23.35
C GLY A 99 -2.14 -9.80 23.34
N PHE A 100 -2.04 -9.01 22.29
CA PHE A 100 -1.02 -7.98 22.14
C PHE A 100 -1.62 -6.67 21.67
N ARG A 101 -0.95 -5.59 21.96
CA ARG A 101 -1.22 -4.24 21.43
C ARG A 101 0.09 -3.54 21.17
N VAL A 102 0.22 -2.94 20.00
CA VAL A 102 1.38 -2.15 19.61
C VAL A 102 0.91 -0.80 19.09
N VAL A 103 1.57 0.25 19.54
CA VAL A 103 1.38 1.62 19.09
C VAL A 103 2.72 2.17 18.60
N VAL A 104 2.74 2.68 17.40
CA VAL A 104 3.92 3.32 16.78
C VAL A 104 3.67 4.81 16.67
N HIS A 105 4.68 5.60 17.05
CA HIS A 105 4.68 7.06 16.95
C HIS A 105 5.67 7.48 15.86
N ALA A 106 5.20 8.23 14.89
CA ALA A 106 6.03 8.67 13.78
C ALA A 106 5.64 10.08 13.29
N ASP A 107 6.64 10.86 12.96
CA ASP A 107 6.52 12.11 12.22
C ASP A 107 6.84 11.81 10.76
N LEU A 108 5.82 11.54 9.96
CA LEU A 108 5.99 11.03 8.60
C LEU A 108 6.15 12.14 7.56
N ASP A 109 5.65 13.33 7.83
CA ASP A 109 5.73 14.50 6.96
C ASP A 109 6.83 15.50 7.37
N ASP A 110 7.55 15.18 8.47
CA ASP A 110 8.67 15.95 8.99
C ASP A 110 8.28 17.39 9.42
N ASP A 111 7.06 17.56 9.90
CA ASP A 111 6.54 18.84 10.39
C ASP A 111 6.81 19.11 11.88
N GLY A 112 7.39 18.13 12.58
CA GLY A 112 7.69 18.16 14.01
C GLY A 112 6.56 17.63 14.90
N ALA A 113 5.40 17.31 14.34
CA ALA A 113 4.31 16.63 15.04
C ALA A 113 4.33 15.12 14.75
N SER A 114 4.03 14.30 15.74
CA SER A 114 4.00 12.85 15.57
C SER A 114 2.57 12.35 15.57
N GLY A 115 2.24 11.56 14.54
CA GLY A 115 1.04 10.73 14.52
C GLY A 115 1.25 9.42 15.28
N SER A 116 0.18 8.71 15.55
CA SER A 116 0.20 7.41 16.23
C SER A 116 -0.69 6.41 15.50
N TRP A 117 -0.14 5.25 15.25
CA TRP A 117 -0.81 4.12 14.61
C TRP A 117 -0.78 2.92 15.56
N GLY A 118 -1.88 2.22 15.68
CA GLY A 118 -1.99 1.07 16.56
C GLY A 118 -2.59 -0.15 15.90
N ILE A 119 -2.19 -1.31 16.37
CA ILE A 119 -2.76 -2.61 16.02
C ILE A 119 -2.83 -3.48 17.27
N ASP A 120 -3.83 -4.33 17.35
CA ASP A 120 -3.99 -5.29 18.43
C ASP A 120 -4.40 -6.68 17.90
N SER A 121 -4.48 -7.64 18.80
CA SER A 121 -4.81 -9.03 18.49
C SER A 121 -6.27 -9.26 18.04
N ALA A 122 -7.14 -8.26 18.13
CA ALA A 122 -8.54 -8.43 17.81
C ALA A 122 -8.80 -8.54 16.31
N ALA A 123 -8.05 -7.78 15.49
CA ALA A 123 -8.21 -7.76 14.05
C ALA A 123 -6.94 -7.24 13.34
N PRO A 124 -6.68 -7.65 12.07
CA PRO A 124 -5.57 -7.14 11.27
C PRO A 124 -5.88 -5.75 10.71
N ILE A 125 -6.33 -4.83 11.56
CA ILE A 125 -6.73 -3.48 11.18
C ILE A 125 -5.87 -2.48 11.93
N VAL A 126 -5.08 -1.73 11.18
CA VAL A 126 -4.31 -0.61 11.72
C VAL A 126 -5.24 0.58 11.94
N ARG A 127 -5.18 1.16 13.13
CA ARG A 127 -5.96 2.34 13.49
C ARG A 127 -5.04 3.52 13.69
N ARG A 128 -5.37 4.61 13.04
CA ARG A 128 -4.73 5.90 13.31
C ARG A 128 -5.35 6.49 14.57
N ILE A 129 -4.54 6.59 15.62
CA ILE A 129 -5.00 7.03 16.95
C ILE A 129 -4.91 8.55 17.06
N ILE A 130 -3.79 9.12 16.62
CA ILE A 130 -3.54 10.57 16.60
C ILE A 130 -3.10 10.90 15.17
N ALA A 131 -3.66 11.94 14.59
CA ALA A 131 -3.24 12.43 13.29
C ALA A 131 -1.85 13.05 13.37
N ASP A 132 -1.07 12.82 12.32
CA ASP A 132 0.22 13.45 12.10
C ASP A 132 0.01 14.87 11.59
#